data_b8815079342e52373e0fa12e00b41eaa
#
_entry.id   b8815079342e52373e0fa12e00b41eaa
#
_cell.length_a   1.000
_cell.length_b   1.000
_cell.length_c   1.000
_cell.angle_alpha   90.00
_cell.angle_beta   90.00
_cell.angle_gamma   90.00
#
_symmetry.space_group_name_H-M   'P 1'
#
loop_
_entity.id
_entity.type
_entity.pdbx_description
1 polymer ?
#
loop_
_entity_poly.entity_id
_entity_poly.type
_entity_poly.pdbx_seq_one_letter_code
_entity_poly.pdbx_strand_id
1 'polypeptide(L)'
;MIVPALVLAEVDYFLRDNRAAMRKLIAEIFDPATRYEYELPLPSDLVRALEFDARFKELDLGLVDGTVAALTERRKVYRVLTTDRRDFAAIGVGPRFLRPLELLP
;
A
#
# COMPACT_ATOMS: atom_id res chain seq x y z
N MET A 1 -6.36 2.59 10.64
CA MET A 1 -5.41 2.59 9.51
C MET A 1 -5.38 1.21 8.88
N ILE A 2 -5.45 1.16 7.58
CA ILE A 2 -5.38 -0.09 6.84
C ILE A 2 -3.92 -0.47 6.60
N VAL A 3 -3.58 -1.72 6.90
CA VAL A 3 -2.24 -2.27 6.66
C VAL A 3 -2.35 -3.34 5.57
N PRO A 4 -1.93 -3.03 4.32
CA PRO A 4 -1.96 -4.02 3.24
C PRO A 4 -0.98 -5.15 3.50
N ALA A 5 -1.41 -6.39 3.27
CA ALA A 5 -0.58 -7.56 3.56
C ALA A 5 0.76 -7.54 2.82
N LEU A 6 0.77 -7.14 1.54
CA LEU A 6 2.01 -7.16 0.75
C LEU A 6 3.05 -6.14 1.24
N VAL A 7 2.60 -5.05 1.87
CA VAL A 7 3.53 -4.06 2.45
C VAL A 7 4.34 -4.67 3.59
N LEU A 8 3.76 -5.63 4.34
CA LEU A 8 4.49 -6.29 5.42
C LEU A 8 5.70 -7.06 4.93
N ALA A 9 5.63 -7.63 3.72
CA ALA A 9 6.78 -8.33 3.15
C ALA A 9 7.94 -7.36 2.87
N GLU A 10 7.64 -6.14 2.41
CA GLU A 10 8.67 -5.12 2.21
C GLU A 10 9.25 -4.64 3.54
N VAL A 11 8.41 -4.40 4.52
CA VAL A 11 8.85 -3.99 5.86
C VAL A 11 9.72 -5.08 6.49
N ASP A 12 9.34 -6.34 6.33
CA ASP A 12 10.12 -7.47 6.81
C ASP A 12 11.53 -7.46 6.21
N TYR A 13 11.65 -7.18 4.91
CA TYR A 13 12.94 -7.06 4.26
C TYR A 13 13.78 -5.92 4.85
N PHE A 14 13.19 -4.75 5.09
CA PHE A 14 13.87 -3.62 5.72
C PHE A 14 14.31 -3.94 7.14
N LEU A 15 13.54 -4.72 7.88
CA LEU A 15 13.81 -5.09 9.26
C LEU A 15 14.51 -6.45 9.39
N ARG A 16 15.13 -6.95 8.32
CA ARG A 16 15.80 -8.26 8.34
C ARG A 16 16.93 -8.36 9.37
N ASP A 17 17.55 -7.24 9.68
CA ASP A 17 18.62 -7.16 10.68
C ASP A 17 18.11 -6.66 12.04
N ASN A 18 16.82 -6.42 12.19
CA ASN A 18 16.19 -6.01 13.44
C ASN A 18 14.88 -6.80 13.65
N ARG A 19 15.05 -8.07 13.98
CA ARG A 19 13.91 -8.98 14.11
C ARG A 19 13.01 -8.65 15.29
N ALA A 20 13.58 -8.06 16.35
CA ALA A 20 12.78 -7.61 17.48
C ALA A 20 11.78 -6.52 17.08
N ALA A 21 12.19 -5.59 16.22
CA ALA A 21 11.30 -4.56 15.69
C ALA A 21 10.19 -5.16 14.83
N MET A 22 10.50 -6.16 14.01
CA MET A 22 9.48 -6.82 13.19
C MET A 22 8.45 -7.56 14.04
N ARG A 23 8.90 -8.28 15.07
CA ARG A 23 8.00 -8.97 16.00
C ARG A 23 7.08 -7.99 16.73
N LYS A 24 7.63 -6.84 17.15
CA LYS A 24 6.84 -5.80 17.80
C LYS A 24 5.79 -5.21 16.88
N LEU A 25 6.17 -4.96 15.63
CA LEU A 25 5.23 -4.44 14.62
C LEU A 25 4.05 -5.39 14.41
N ILE A 26 4.32 -6.68 14.22
CA ILE A 26 3.27 -7.68 14.02
C ILE A 26 2.37 -7.74 15.26
N ALA A 27 2.94 -7.73 16.46
CA ALA A 27 2.17 -7.75 17.70
C ALA A 27 1.24 -6.53 17.79
N GLU A 28 1.71 -5.35 17.42
CA GLU A 28 0.91 -4.12 17.43
C GLU A 28 -0.22 -4.16 16.40
N ILE A 29 0.04 -4.64 15.19
CA ILE A 29 -0.96 -4.71 14.13
C ILE A 29 -2.13 -5.60 14.55
N PHE A 30 -1.86 -6.72 15.20
CA PHE A 30 -2.88 -7.70 15.58
C PHE A 30 -3.38 -7.55 17.03
N ASP A 31 -2.93 -6.53 17.74
CA ASP A 31 -3.45 -6.20 19.08
C ASP A 31 -4.83 -5.57 18.95
N PRO A 32 -5.88 -6.14 19.57
CA PRO A 32 -7.23 -5.59 19.52
C PRO A 32 -7.35 -4.16 20.04
N ALA A 33 -6.42 -3.72 20.89
CA ALA A 33 -6.41 -2.35 21.40
C ALA A 33 -5.95 -1.32 20.37
N THR A 34 -5.26 -1.74 19.31
CA THR A 34 -4.88 -0.86 18.21
C THR A 34 -5.99 -0.80 17.18
N ARG A 35 -5.97 0.24 16.32
CA ARG A 35 -7.00 0.42 15.29
C ARG A 35 -6.46 0.10 13.90
N TYR A 36 -5.54 -0.84 13.81
CA TYR A 36 -5.04 -1.31 12.53
C TYR A 36 -5.97 -2.36 11.93
N GLU A 37 -6.23 -2.24 10.63
CA GLU A 37 -6.94 -3.25 9.86
C GLU A 37 -5.95 -3.93 8.91
N TYR A 38 -5.70 -5.21 9.13
CA TYR A 38 -4.90 -6.02 8.24
C TYR A 38 -5.75 -6.42 7.04
N GLU A 39 -5.28 -6.09 5.83
CA GLU A 39 -6.05 -6.29 4.61
C GLU A 39 -5.31 -7.17 3.62
N LEU A 40 -5.91 -8.30 3.28
CA LEU A 40 -5.43 -9.15 2.19
C LEU A 40 -5.90 -8.58 0.86
N PRO A 41 -5.07 -8.66 -0.20
CA PRO A 41 -5.52 -8.26 -1.52
C PRO A 41 -6.55 -9.23 -2.06
N LEU A 42 -7.56 -8.71 -2.75
CA LEU A 42 -8.47 -9.52 -3.57
C LEU A 42 -7.80 -9.80 -4.92
N PRO A 43 -8.19 -10.89 -5.61
CA PRO A 43 -7.68 -11.10 -6.97
C PRO A 43 -7.87 -9.91 -7.89
N SER A 44 -9.00 -9.19 -7.76
CA SER A 44 -9.26 -7.97 -8.53
C SER A 44 -8.28 -6.84 -8.22
N ASP A 45 -7.77 -6.77 -7.00
CA ASP A 45 -6.75 -5.78 -6.62
C ASP A 45 -5.43 -6.05 -7.35
N LEU A 46 -5.08 -7.32 -7.50
CA LEU A 46 -3.85 -7.72 -8.21
C LEU A 46 -3.96 -7.41 -9.71
N VAL A 47 -5.10 -7.66 -10.30
CA VAL A 47 -5.36 -7.29 -11.70
C VAL A 47 -5.28 -5.77 -11.87
N ARG A 48 -5.94 -5.04 -10.98
CA ARG A 48 -5.93 -3.57 -11.02
C ARG A 48 -4.52 -3.00 -10.80
N ALA A 49 -3.72 -3.65 -9.95
CA ALA A 49 -2.33 -3.27 -9.72
C ALA A 49 -1.52 -3.25 -11.03
N LEU A 50 -1.73 -4.25 -11.88
CA LEU A 50 -1.04 -4.31 -13.18
C LEU A 50 -1.57 -3.27 -14.16
N GLU A 51 -2.82 -2.85 -14.04
CA GLU A 51 -3.35 -1.73 -14.80
C GLU A 51 -2.68 -0.42 -14.41
N PHE A 52 -2.46 -0.18 -13.10
CA PHE A 52 -1.69 0.97 -12.64
C PHE A 52 -0.25 0.92 -13.14
N ASP A 53 0.38 -0.24 -13.07
CA ASP A 53 1.74 -0.43 -13.57
C ASP A 53 1.83 -0.08 -15.07
N ALA A 54 0.86 -0.51 -15.87
CA ALA A 54 0.81 -0.21 -17.29
C ALA A 54 0.51 1.27 -17.57
N ARG A 55 -0.39 1.88 -16.80
CA ARG A 55 -0.78 3.29 -16.97
C ARG A 55 0.34 4.26 -16.60
N PHE A 56 1.10 3.93 -15.56
CA PHE A 56 2.18 4.77 -15.04
C PHE A 56 3.55 4.10 -15.23
N LYS A 57 3.83 3.68 -16.47
CA LYS A 57 5.04 2.92 -16.82
C LYS A 57 6.33 3.57 -16.35
N GLU A 58 6.40 4.89 -16.45
CA GLU A 58 7.60 5.67 -16.09
C GLU A 58 7.92 5.61 -14.60
N LEU A 59 6.96 5.20 -13.78
CA LEU A 59 7.15 5.10 -12.32
C LEU A 59 7.69 3.73 -11.91
N ASP A 60 7.57 2.72 -12.76
CA ASP A 60 8.02 1.34 -12.47
C ASP A 60 7.49 0.85 -11.12
N LEU A 61 6.17 0.98 -10.93
CA LEU A 61 5.52 0.75 -9.63
C LEU A 61 5.69 -0.66 -9.09
N GLY A 62 5.52 -1.66 -9.97
CA GLY A 62 5.48 -3.04 -9.56
C GLY A 62 4.18 -3.43 -8.84
N LEU A 63 4.15 -4.68 -8.36
CA LEU A 63 2.93 -5.27 -7.81
C LEU A 63 2.52 -4.67 -6.47
N VAL A 64 3.49 -4.40 -5.58
CA VAL A 64 3.16 -3.93 -4.22
C VAL A 64 2.54 -2.54 -4.26
N ASP A 65 3.20 -1.57 -4.91
CA ASP A 65 2.68 -0.21 -5.01
C ASP A 65 1.38 -0.16 -5.80
N GLY A 66 1.30 -0.93 -6.89
CA GLY A 66 0.06 -1.06 -7.65
C GLY A 66 -1.08 -1.62 -6.81
N THR A 67 -0.81 -2.59 -5.94
CA THR A 67 -1.82 -3.16 -5.05
C THR A 67 -2.26 -2.15 -3.99
N VAL A 68 -1.35 -1.34 -3.45
CA VAL A 68 -1.71 -0.26 -2.53
C VAL A 68 -2.64 0.73 -3.22
N ALA A 69 -2.33 1.14 -4.44
CA ALA A 69 -3.20 2.03 -5.22
C ALA A 69 -4.58 1.41 -5.47
N ALA A 70 -4.63 0.14 -5.86
CA ALA A 70 -5.89 -0.59 -6.07
C ALA A 70 -6.72 -0.67 -4.78
N LEU A 71 -6.07 -0.87 -3.65
CA LEU A 71 -6.73 -0.93 -2.35
C LEU A 71 -7.32 0.42 -1.94
N THR A 72 -6.60 1.53 -2.15
CA THR A 72 -7.12 2.87 -1.89
C THR A 72 -8.39 3.12 -2.68
N GLU A 73 -8.38 2.72 -3.94
CA GLU A 73 -9.52 2.86 -4.85
C GLU A 73 -10.72 2.03 -4.39
N ARG A 74 -10.52 0.73 -4.10
CA ARG A 74 -11.59 -0.18 -3.69
C ARG A 74 -12.19 0.20 -2.33
N ARG A 75 -11.35 0.55 -1.37
CA ARG A 75 -11.78 0.93 -0.02
C ARG A 75 -12.20 2.41 0.06
N LYS A 76 -11.99 3.19 -1.02
CA LYS A 76 -12.27 4.63 -1.05
C LYS A 76 -11.57 5.37 0.08
N VAL A 77 -10.34 4.98 0.37
CA VAL A 77 -9.46 5.60 1.35
C VAL A 77 -8.29 6.21 0.57
N TYR A 78 -8.33 7.51 0.35
CA TYR A 78 -7.41 8.19 -0.57
C TYR A 78 -6.22 8.85 0.14
N ARG A 79 -6.04 8.54 1.41
CA ARG A 79 -4.91 9.00 2.21
C ARG A 79 -3.89 7.89 2.34
N VAL A 80 -2.64 8.18 2.03
CA VAL A 80 -1.55 7.21 2.04
C VAL A 80 -0.40 7.73 2.90
N LEU A 81 0.05 6.91 3.84
CA LEU A 81 1.29 7.15 4.58
C LEU A 81 2.39 6.36 3.88
N THR A 82 3.34 7.06 3.28
CA THR A 82 4.41 6.43 2.52
C THR A 82 5.69 7.25 2.59
N THR A 83 6.83 6.58 2.50
CA THR A 83 8.12 7.22 2.28
C THR A 83 8.38 7.43 0.78
N ASP A 84 7.68 6.75 -0.08
CA ASP A 84 7.78 6.90 -1.53
C ASP A 84 6.80 7.96 -2.04
N ARG A 85 7.04 9.20 -1.64
CA ARG A 85 6.14 10.31 -1.94
C ARG A 85 6.10 10.66 -3.42
N ARG A 86 7.21 10.49 -4.12
CA ARG A 86 7.31 10.81 -5.54
C ARG A 86 6.33 10.00 -6.37
N ASP A 87 6.35 8.69 -6.21
CA ASP A 87 5.53 7.79 -7.02
C ASP A 87 4.05 7.94 -6.67
N PHE A 88 3.71 7.95 -5.37
CA PHE A 88 2.32 8.09 -4.96
C PHE A 88 1.74 9.48 -5.22
N ALA A 89 2.55 10.52 -5.27
CA ALA A 89 2.09 11.85 -5.69
C ALA A 89 1.73 11.90 -7.18
N ALA A 90 2.34 11.04 -8.01
CA ALA A 90 2.10 11.00 -9.44
C ALA A 90 0.94 10.07 -9.84
N ILE A 91 0.49 9.19 -8.93
CA ILE A 91 -0.60 8.25 -9.20
C ILE A 91 -1.95 8.94 -9.07
N GLY A 92 -2.82 8.73 -10.06
CA GLY A 92 -4.25 9.03 -9.94
C GLY A 92 -5.04 7.73 -9.96
N VAL A 93 -6.08 7.64 -9.14
CA VAL A 93 -6.96 6.47 -9.05
C VAL A 93 -8.34 6.77 -9.64
N GLY A 94 -9.22 5.78 -9.70
CA GLY A 94 -10.55 5.89 -10.27
C GLY A 94 -10.60 5.49 -11.74
N PRO A 95 -11.79 5.52 -12.37
CA PRO A 95 -11.98 5.01 -13.74
C PRO A 95 -11.10 5.67 -14.79
N ARG A 96 -10.73 6.93 -14.58
CA ARG A 96 -9.91 7.72 -15.52
C ARG A 96 -8.52 8.00 -14.98
N PHE A 97 -8.13 7.38 -13.85
CA PHE A 97 -6.83 7.61 -13.19
C PHE A 97 -6.58 9.09 -12.86
N LEU A 98 -7.64 9.83 -12.50
CA LEU A 98 -7.55 11.28 -12.28
C LEU A 98 -7.65 11.70 -10.82
N ARG A 99 -8.13 10.82 -9.93
CA ARG A 99 -8.27 11.17 -8.52
C ARG A 99 -6.93 11.09 -7.80
N PRO A 100 -6.37 12.21 -7.32
CA PRO A 100 -5.10 12.19 -6.61
C PRO A 100 -5.22 11.53 -5.23
N LEU A 101 -4.09 10.99 -4.76
CA LEU A 101 -3.96 10.48 -3.40
C LEU A 101 -3.43 11.60 -2.49
N GLU A 102 -3.97 11.69 -1.28
CA GLU A 102 -3.45 12.58 -0.26
C GLU A 102 -2.34 11.85 0.51
N LEU A 103 -1.13 12.40 0.45
CA LEU A 103 0.02 11.82 1.14
C LEU A 103 0.15 12.43 2.53
N LEU A 104 0.21 11.56 3.53
CA LEU A 104 0.42 11.97 4.92
C LEU A 104 1.92 12.16 5.19
N PRO A 105 2.27 13.12 6.05
CA PRO A 105 3.67 13.34 6.41
C PRO A 105 4.29 12.20 7.21
#